data_b5e47ade0204eb8271497842b251e373
#
_entry.id   b5e47ade0204eb8271497842b251e373
#
_cell.length_a   1.000
_cell.length_b   1.000
_cell.length_c   1.000
_cell.angle_alpha   90.00
_cell.angle_beta   90.00
_cell.angle_gamma   90.00
#
_symmetry.space_group_name_H-M   'P 1'
#
loop_
_entity.id
_entity.type
_entity.pdbx_description
1 polymer ?
#
loop_
_entity_poly.entity_id
_entity_poly.type
_entity_poly.pdbx_seq_one_letter_code
_entity_poly.pdbx_strand_id
1 'polypeptide(L)'
;MVLAVEIIVCCLIFGIYRVIRIKRDPAYKISNMPEKLQKKVMHMRGYRNRNIRIMTDWEKFVKKLPALIFWTIALVILTSIAGATSFSTGFVFALLIWMAVLLFLELVVYCGWYAHTPKVWIKGTEDMAKKTYTNYAHYIGLIPQRALMGIVVAIIVGLVIDMIPRLDNNNYSPKYTEIEDTLKAACDNYRIPGMAVEVVDAEGVLFSGTYGDCKSLDTPFITGSLSKSFTAACIMKLYEGGHLNIDSPVNPYLDAAEVFKNPKDATRITIRQLLNHTSGLGVYQHVGNAKIVGKNGEYTYANVNYDILGLIVEKVSGVSYSEYLTATFFTPLGMTHSSAAYAKAKKDGLITGHNNYFGFSVESDVKYPLSDSWSTVPAGYIASSANDMGKYLQMYLRGGYGILSDKSLSTMFRVTVPMDESGETGYGMGWVRSDKYVETVYNHTGLTENYIADMYLLPESGVGVVFLANTNDYMVTNNLMNKVTSKVVMTLMGYATDELDPKDYVDAHLFYDLVFAAFISVALMEIIKSRKWRTDNSGNLIANIFLHLFLPVGIVIAPIVGGIPYWVIKDYVPDLFIVSCLSVVLLAIGGILKLKNRRNS
;
A
#
# COMPACT_ATOMS: atom_id res chain seq x y z
N MET A 1 -12.76 9.77 8.00
CA MET A 1 -14.08 10.39 8.23
C MET A 1 -14.30 10.75 9.72
N VAL A 2 -14.08 9.83 10.67
CA VAL A 2 -14.28 10.08 12.12
C VAL A 2 -13.45 11.27 12.61
N LEU A 3 -12.14 11.30 12.36
CA LEU A 3 -11.25 12.39 12.75
C LEU A 3 -11.72 13.77 12.26
N ALA A 4 -12.22 13.87 11.03
CA ALA A 4 -12.71 15.13 10.48
C ALA A 4 -13.96 15.61 11.22
N VAL A 5 -14.87 14.70 11.57
CA VAL A 5 -16.06 15.01 12.39
C VAL A 5 -15.64 15.48 13.79
N GLU A 6 -14.70 14.81 14.43
CA GLU A 6 -14.18 15.18 15.74
C GLU A 6 -13.54 16.57 15.75
N ILE A 7 -12.74 16.90 14.73
CA ILE A 7 -12.16 18.23 14.56
C ILE A 7 -13.26 19.30 14.50
N ILE A 8 -14.29 19.09 13.66
CA ILE A 8 -15.41 20.03 13.52
C ILE A 8 -16.16 20.19 14.85
N VAL A 9 -16.48 19.07 15.51
CA VAL A 9 -17.19 19.06 16.80
C VAL A 9 -16.37 19.78 17.86
N CYS A 10 -15.08 19.51 17.98
CA CYS A 10 -14.18 20.19 18.91
C CYS A 10 -14.13 21.71 18.64
N CYS A 11 -13.96 22.13 17.39
CA CYS A 11 -13.96 23.54 17.02
C CYS A 11 -15.26 24.24 17.46
N LEU A 12 -16.41 23.61 17.20
CA LEU A 12 -17.71 24.14 17.57
C LEU A 12 -17.90 24.22 19.11
N ILE A 13 -17.62 23.14 19.83
CA ILE A 13 -17.75 23.10 21.29
C ILE A 13 -16.88 24.15 21.94
N PHE A 14 -15.59 24.21 21.61
CA PHE A 14 -14.67 25.16 22.21
C PHE A 14 -14.92 26.59 21.74
N GLY A 15 -15.37 26.79 20.51
CA GLY A 15 -15.78 28.09 19.99
C GLY A 15 -17.01 28.64 20.74
N ILE A 16 -18.07 27.85 20.84
CA ILE A 16 -19.30 28.21 21.55
C ILE A 16 -18.99 28.46 23.04
N TYR A 17 -18.26 27.55 23.67
CA TYR A 17 -17.84 27.75 25.07
C TYR A 17 -17.08 29.07 25.24
N ARG A 18 -16.14 29.37 24.36
CA ARG A 18 -15.36 30.61 24.40
C ARG A 18 -16.23 31.83 24.22
N VAL A 19 -17.15 31.83 23.28
CA VAL A 19 -18.11 32.93 23.03
C VAL A 19 -19.01 33.17 24.25
N ILE A 20 -19.56 32.11 24.84
CA ILE A 20 -20.41 32.21 26.03
C ILE A 20 -19.60 32.82 27.21
N ARG A 21 -18.38 32.36 27.43
CA ARG A 21 -17.52 32.87 28.52
C ARG A 21 -17.17 34.35 28.35
N ILE A 22 -16.86 34.78 27.12
CA ILE A 22 -16.57 36.18 26.82
C ILE A 22 -17.84 37.05 26.97
N LYS A 23 -19.01 36.56 26.53
CA LYS A 23 -20.29 37.29 26.73
C LYS A 23 -20.64 37.47 28.21
N ARG A 24 -20.37 36.47 29.06
CA ARG A 24 -20.62 36.54 30.52
C ARG A 24 -19.60 37.41 31.27
N ASP A 25 -18.35 37.33 30.88
CA ASP A 25 -17.25 38.09 31.45
C ASP A 25 -16.29 38.57 30.36
N PRO A 26 -16.44 39.79 29.85
CA PRO A 26 -15.56 40.35 28.83
C PRO A 26 -14.06 40.36 29.20
N ALA A 27 -13.72 40.37 30.50
CA ALA A 27 -12.35 40.27 30.98
C ALA A 27 -11.87 38.81 31.15
N TYR A 28 -12.66 37.82 30.73
CA TYR A 28 -12.25 36.40 30.74
C TYR A 28 -10.98 36.19 29.94
N LYS A 29 -9.95 35.63 30.59
CA LYS A 29 -8.60 35.48 30.03
C LYS A 29 -7.96 36.81 29.56
N ILE A 30 -8.12 37.86 30.31
CA ILE A 30 -7.47 39.18 30.08
C ILE A 30 -5.95 39.04 29.85
N SER A 31 -5.29 38.03 30.45
CA SER A 31 -3.87 37.72 30.25
C SER A 31 -3.50 37.35 28.79
N ASN A 32 -4.47 37.02 27.96
CA ASN A 32 -4.26 36.72 26.53
C ASN A 32 -4.57 37.94 25.64
N MET A 33 -4.92 39.07 26.21
CA MET A 33 -5.22 40.29 25.47
C MET A 33 -4.00 41.19 25.35
N PRO A 34 -3.98 42.17 24.43
CA PRO A 34 -2.87 43.11 24.30
C PRO A 34 -2.50 43.78 25.62
N GLU A 35 -1.22 43.92 25.92
CA GLU A 35 -0.70 44.42 27.20
C GLU A 35 -1.26 45.79 27.57
N LYS A 36 -1.46 46.68 26.58
CA LYS A 36 -2.08 48.01 26.81
C LYS A 36 -3.48 47.90 27.39
N LEU A 37 -4.27 46.91 26.92
CA LEU A 37 -5.61 46.66 27.44
C LEU A 37 -5.56 46.08 28.86
N GLN A 38 -4.63 45.12 29.09
CA GLN A 38 -4.41 44.54 30.43
C GLN A 38 -4.11 45.66 31.47
N LYS A 39 -3.13 46.54 31.19
CA LYS A 39 -2.72 47.63 32.06
C LYS A 39 -3.90 48.59 32.38
N LYS A 40 -4.72 48.94 31.38
CA LYS A 40 -5.87 49.81 31.61
C LYS A 40 -6.92 49.16 32.50
N VAL A 41 -7.31 47.92 32.23
CA VAL A 41 -8.32 47.18 32.98
C VAL A 41 -7.91 46.96 34.44
N MET A 42 -6.61 46.78 34.75
CA MET A 42 -6.08 46.66 36.11
C MET A 42 -6.34 47.88 36.98
N HIS A 43 -6.39 49.08 36.41
CA HIS A 43 -6.64 50.34 37.13
C HIS A 43 -8.12 50.73 37.24
N MET A 44 -9.04 49.96 36.59
CA MET A 44 -10.47 50.25 36.62
C MET A 44 -11.14 49.77 37.92
N ARG A 45 -11.97 50.64 38.58
CA ARG A 45 -12.64 50.33 39.85
C ARG A 45 -13.41 48.98 39.82
N GLY A 46 -14.09 48.64 38.74
CA GLY A 46 -14.87 47.39 38.59
C GLY A 46 -14.04 46.12 38.48
N TYR A 47 -12.74 46.21 38.24
CA TYR A 47 -11.82 45.06 38.02
C TYR A 47 -10.69 45.01 39.07
N ARG A 48 -10.53 46.06 39.89
CA ARG A 48 -9.46 46.20 40.90
C ARG A 48 -9.46 45.07 41.94
N ASN A 49 -10.61 44.54 42.29
CA ASN A 49 -10.77 43.44 43.25
C ASN A 49 -10.58 42.05 42.66
N ARG A 50 -10.30 41.91 41.34
CA ARG A 50 -10.16 40.63 40.68
C ARG A 50 -8.73 40.07 40.69
N ASN A 51 -7.80 40.66 41.47
CA ASN A 51 -6.38 40.23 41.48
C ASN A 51 -5.77 40.03 40.07
N ILE A 52 -6.13 40.94 39.14
CA ILE A 52 -5.54 40.96 37.80
C ILE A 52 -4.13 41.49 37.96
N ARG A 53 -3.13 40.61 38.00
CA ARG A 53 -1.71 40.98 37.98
C ARG A 53 -1.03 40.43 36.73
N ILE A 54 0.03 41.08 36.30
CA ILE A 54 0.90 40.55 35.27
C ILE A 54 1.62 39.34 35.88
N MET A 55 1.25 38.16 35.43
CA MET A 55 1.86 36.91 35.89
C MET A 55 3.18 36.65 35.14
N THR A 56 4.15 36.09 35.82
CA THR A 56 5.35 35.53 35.21
C THR A 56 4.98 34.39 34.27
N ASP A 57 5.86 34.02 33.34
CA ASP A 57 5.57 32.95 32.40
C ASP A 57 5.45 31.58 33.09
N TRP A 58 6.18 31.37 34.19
CA TRP A 58 6.02 30.22 35.06
C TRP A 58 4.64 30.14 35.71
N GLU A 59 4.16 31.24 36.31
CA GLU A 59 2.82 31.30 36.92
C GLU A 59 1.72 31.06 35.87
N LYS A 60 1.89 31.57 34.65
CA LYS A 60 0.98 31.31 33.53
C LYS A 60 0.97 29.83 33.15
N PHE A 61 2.13 29.19 33.15
CA PHE A 61 2.28 27.75 32.86
C PHE A 61 1.58 26.90 33.92
N VAL A 62 1.91 27.09 35.21
CA VAL A 62 1.31 26.33 36.31
C VAL A 62 -0.22 26.47 36.32
N LYS A 63 -0.75 27.68 36.07
CA LYS A 63 -2.19 27.92 36.00
C LYS A 63 -2.87 27.21 34.84
N LYS A 64 -2.14 26.86 33.76
CA LYS A 64 -2.65 26.13 32.63
C LYS A 64 -2.55 24.61 32.78
N LEU A 65 -1.76 24.12 33.72
CA LEU A 65 -1.46 22.69 33.88
C LEU A 65 -2.74 21.81 34.01
N PRO A 66 -3.76 22.17 34.84
CA PRO A 66 -5.00 21.38 34.88
C PRO A 66 -5.73 21.28 33.54
N ALA A 67 -5.71 22.38 32.77
CA ALA A 67 -6.32 22.39 31.45
C ALA A 67 -5.52 21.54 30.44
N LEU A 68 -4.20 21.51 30.57
CA LEU A 68 -3.34 20.65 29.72
C LEU A 68 -3.57 19.17 30.02
N ILE A 69 -3.67 18.78 31.30
CA ILE A 69 -3.98 17.42 31.72
C ILE A 69 -5.34 16.99 31.14
N PHE A 70 -6.37 17.85 31.33
CA PHE A 70 -7.70 17.60 30.76
C PHE A 70 -7.65 17.40 29.24
N TRP A 71 -6.93 18.27 28.53
CA TRP A 71 -6.77 18.17 27.08
C TRP A 71 -6.02 16.90 26.65
N THR A 72 -4.99 16.50 27.38
CA THR A 72 -4.26 15.26 27.10
C THR A 72 -5.18 14.06 27.20
N ILE A 73 -5.95 13.96 28.29
CA ILE A 73 -6.92 12.87 28.48
C ILE A 73 -7.99 12.88 27.38
N ALA A 74 -8.55 14.05 27.09
CA ALA A 74 -9.58 14.17 26.04
C ALA A 74 -9.04 13.78 24.66
N LEU A 75 -7.80 14.17 24.33
CA LEU A 75 -7.18 13.82 23.07
C LEU A 75 -6.83 12.33 22.99
N VAL A 76 -6.42 11.68 24.08
CA VAL A 76 -6.24 10.21 24.10
C VAL A 76 -7.54 9.51 23.74
N ILE A 77 -8.66 9.92 24.35
CA ILE A 77 -9.98 9.33 24.07
C ILE A 77 -10.39 9.58 22.62
N LEU A 78 -10.31 10.82 22.13
CA LEU A 78 -10.69 11.17 20.77
C LEU A 78 -9.83 10.45 19.73
N THR A 79 -8.51 10.47 19.89
CA THR A 79 -7.62 9.79 18.94
C THR A 79 -7.82 8.28 18.93
N SER A 80 -8.16 7.65 20.08
CA SER A 80 -8.53 6.24 20.14
C SER A 80 -9.83 5.96 19.37
N ILE A 81 -10.85 6.82 19.52
CA ILE A 81 -12.12 6.71 18.75
C ILE A 81 -11.87 6.91 17.25
N ALA A 82 -10.94 7.80 16.89
CA ALA A 82 -10.55 8.03 15.50
C ALA A 82 -9.72 6.86 14.90
N GLY A 83 -9.37 5.86 15.70
CA GLY A 83 -8.65 4.65 15.26
C GLY A 83 -7.13 4.76 15.37
N ALA A 84 -6.59 5.65 16.22
CA ALA A 84 -5.15 5.68 16.49
C ALA A 84 -4.72 4.43 17.26
N THR A 85 -3.70 3.74 16.75
CA THR A 85 -3.19 2.48 17.32
C THR A 85 -1.69 2.48 17.56
N SER A 86 -0.97 3.52 17.18
CA SER A 86 0.48 3.65 17.32
C SER A 86 0.84 5.05 17.79
N PHE A 87 2.11 5.22 18.22
CA PHE A 87 2.66 6.55 18.55
C PHE A 87 2.41 7.57 17.43
N SER A 88 2.73 7.19 16.19
CA SER A 88 2.63 8.10 15.03
C SER A 88 1.20 8.55 14.75
N THR A 89 0.25 7.62 14.75
CA THR A 89 -1.18 7.95 14.52
C THR A 89 -1.75 8.75 15.68
N GLY A 90 -1.45 8.40 16.92
CA GLY A 90 -1.85 9.15 18.11
C GLY A 90 -1.29 10.58 18.12
N PHE A 91 0.00 10.73 17.80
CA PHE A 91 0.67 12.03 17.68
C PHE A 91 0.02 12.92 16.60
N VAL A 92 -0.11 12.39 15.38
CA VAL A 92 -0.64 13.14 14.23
C VAL A 92 -2.10 13.54 14.47
N PHE A 93 -2.95 12.64 14.92
CA PHE A 93 -4.36 12.94 15.18
C PHE A 93 -4.53 13.98 16.29
N ALA A 94 -3.79 13.83 17.40
CA ALA A 94 -3.81 14.81 18.48
C ALA A 94 -3.34 16.19 18.02
N LEU A 95 -2.28 16.23 17.22
CA LEU A 95 -1.73 17.48 16.69
C LEU A 95 -2.73 18.16 15.74
N LEU A 96 -3.37 17.41 14.85
CA LEU A 96 -4.37 17.92 13.91
C LEU A 96 -5.59 18.51 14.66
N ILE A 97 -6.13 17.80 15.66
CA ILE A 97 -7.24 18.31 16.47
C ILE A 97 -6.81 19.58 17.22
N TRP A 98 -5.65 19.56 17.86
CA TRP A 98 -5.13 20.72 18.60
C TRP A 98 -4.94 21.94 17.71
N MET A 99 -4.27 21.77 16.57
CA MET A 99 -3.99 22.87 15.63
C MET A 99 -5.27 23.44 15.03
N ALA A 100 -6.22 22.59 14.63
CA ALA A 100 -7.50 23.03 14.10
C ALA A 100 -8.28 23.88 15.13
N VAL A 101 -8.39 23.42 16.38
CA VAL A 101 -9.05 24.17 17.47
C VAL A 101 -8.31 25.47 17.78
N LEU A 102 -6.98 25.44 17.82
CA LEU A 102 -6.16 26.63 18.05
C LEU A 102 -6.41 27.68 16.95
N LEU A 103 -6.29 27.30 15.70
CA LEU A 103 -6.50 28.21 14.56
C LEU A 103 -7.93 28.75 14.54
N PHE A 104 -8.91 27.88 14.78
CA PHE A 104 -10.31 28.29 14.85
C PHE A 104 -10.54 29.34 15.95
N LEU A 105 -10.01 29.13 17.16
CA LEU A 105 -10.16 30.08 18.26
C LEU A 105 -9.45 31.42 17.98
N GLU A 106 -8.24 31.40 17.44
CA GLU A 106 -7.48 32.65 17.22
C GLU A 106 -8.00 33.41 15.99
N LEU A 107 -8.28 32.73 14.89
CA LEU A 107 -8.68 33.40 13.63
C LEU A 107 -10.18 33.70 13.58
N VAL A 108 -11.03 32.70 13.92
CA VAL A 108 -12.49 32.89 13.81
C VAL A 108 -13.07 33.59 15.05
N VAL A 109 -12.71 33.12 16.25
CA VAL A 109 -13.32 33.68 17.47
C VAL A 109 -12.69 35.01 17.87
N TYR A 110 -11.36 35.10 17.96
CA TYR A 110 -10.72 36.34 18.40
C TYR A 110 -10.58 37.37 17.28
N CYS A 111 -9.99 37.03 16.14
CA CYS A 111 -9.80 37.98 15.04
C CYS A 111 -11.11 38.27 14.29
N GLY A 112 -11.92 37.23 14.03
CA GLY A 112 -13.18 37.39 13.31
C GLY A 112 -14.30 37.99 14.18
N TRP A 113 -14.72 37.29 15.23
CA TRP A 113 -15.92 37.66 15.99
C TRP A 113 -15.63 38.70 17.10
N TYR A 114 -14.67 38.44 18.02
CA TYR A 114 -14.43 39.28 19.17
C TYR A 114 -13.93 40.67 18.77
N ALA A 115 -12.98 40.77 17.87
CA ALA A 115 -12.42 42.03 17.40
C ALA A 115 -13.46 42.94 16.71
N HIS A 116 -14.52 42.38 16.17
CA HIS A 116 -15.55 43.09 15.42
C HIS A 116 -16.89 43.22 16.15
N THR A 117 -16.97 42.82 17.44
CA THR A 117 -18.22 42.87 18.22
C THR A 117 -18.09 43.81 19.43
N PRO A 118 -18.24 45.14 19.26
CA PRO A 118 -18.08 46.12 20.35
C PRO A 118 -18.93 45.82 21.58
N LYS A 119 -20.10 45.22 21.40
CA LYS A 119 -21.02 44.85 22.50
C LYS A 119 -20.42 43.89 23.53
N VAL A 120 -19.35 43.15 23.19
CA VAL A 120 -18.67 42.23 24.09
C VAL A 120 -17.31 42.73 24.55
N TRP A 121 -16.93 43.95 24.24
CA TRP A 121 -15.71 44.56 24.73
C TRP A 121 -15.83 44.95 26.21
N ILE A 122 -14.68 45.13 26.86
CA ILE A 122 -14.64 45.49 28.27
C ILE A 122 -15.17 46.92 28.44
N LYS A 123 -16.26 47.10 29.20
CA LYS A 123 -16.85 48.40 29.47
C LYS A 123 -15.82 49.33 30.13
N GLY A 124 -15.75 50.59 29.70
CA GLY A 124 -14.78 51.57 30.15
C GLY A 124 -13.45 51.57 29.39
N THR A 125 -13.39 50.83 28.28
CA THR A 125 -12.24 50.80 27.35
C THR A 125 -12.62 51.25 25.95
N GLU A 126 -13.74 51.94 25.81
CA GLU A 126 -14.33 52.38 24.54
C GLU A 126 -13.41 53.33 23.76
N ASP A 127 -12.62 54.12 24.49
CA ASP A 127 -11.61 55.02 23.94
C ASP A 127 -10.41 54.31 23.29
N MET A 128 -10.15 53.08 23.70
CA MET A 128 -9.08 52.23 23.10
C MET A 128 -9.58 51.41 21.92
N ALA A 129 -10.86 51.53 21.59
CA ALA A 129 -11.68 50.55 20.96
C ALA A 129 -11.10 49.90 19.68
N LYS A 130 -10.91 50.65 18.62
CA LYS A 130 -10.70 49.98 17.32
C LYS A 130 -9.29 49.42 17.15
N LYS A 131 -8.27 50.20 17.50
CA LYS A 131 -6.87 49.85 17.24
C LYS A 131 -6.30 48.76 18.17
N THR A 132 -6.88 48.60 19.36
CA THR A 132 -6.41 47.65 20.38
C THR A 132 -7.08 46.28 20.23
N TYR A 133 -8.40 46.25 19.99
CA TYR A 133 -9.17 45.03 19.81
C TYR A 133 -8.94 44.39 18.43
N THR A 134 -8.63 45.17 17.40
CA THR A 134 -8.26 44.68 16.04
C THR A 134 -6.76 44.49 15.86
N ASN A 135 -6.01 44.35 16.94
CA ASN A 135 -4.58 44.02 16.86
C ASN A 135 -4.39 42.53 16.51
N TYR A 136 -4.64 42.19 15.26
CA TYR A 136 -4.49 40.80 14.74
C TYR A 136 -3.09 40.25 14.95
N ALA A 137 -2.05 41.08 14.80
CA ALA A 137 -0.67 40.67 15.02
C ALA A 137 -0.44 40.11 16.44
N HIS A 138 -1.13 40.64 17.44
CA HIS A 138 -1.07 40.12 18.81
C HIS A 138 -1.68 38.70 18.92
N TYR A 139 -2.89 38.50 18.38
CA TYR A 139 -3.56 37.20 18.44
C TYR A 139 -2.83 36.14 17.61
N ILE A 140 -2.42 36.49 16.40
CA ILE A 140 -1.63 35.62 15.52
C ILE A 140 -0.27 35.31 16.15
N GLY A 141 0.38 36.27 16.78
CA GLY A 141 1.66 36.12 17.47
C GLY A 141 1.65 35.13 18.65
N LEU A 142 0.45 34.78 19.18
CA LEU A 142 0.31 33.74 20.21
C LEU A 142 0.27 32.30 19.63
N ILE A 143 0.04 32.15 18.33
CA ILE A 143 -0.09 30.84 17.68
C ILE A 143 1.18 30.00 17.84
N PRO A 144 2.40 30.48 17.55
CA PRO A 144 3.61 29.64 17.63
C PRO A 144 3.85 29.05 19.03
N GLN A 145 3.69 29.86 20.07
CA GLN A 145 3.86 29.40 21.47
C GLN A 145 2.81 28.33 21.85
N ARG A 146 1.58 28.47 21.37
CA ARG A 146 0.48 27.52 21.66
C ARG A 146 0.59 26.28 20.80
N ALA A 147 1.11 26.38 19.58
CA ALA A 147 1.41 25.26 18.72
C ALA A 147 2.52 24.38 19.33
N LEU A 148 3.58 25.00 19.87
CA LEU A 148 4.63 24.27 20.57
C LEU A 148 4.06 23.46 21.77
N MET A 149 3.14 24.05 22.54
CA MET A 149 2.45 23.29 23.58
C MET A 149 1.62 22.14 23.03
N GLY A 150 1.00 22.31 21.87
CA GLY A 150 0.26 21.27 21.18
C GLY A 150 1.15 20.09 20.75
N ILE A 151 2.35 20.39 20.29
CA ILE A 151 3.35 19.36 19.95
C ILE A 151 3.71 18.52 21.19
N VAL A 152 3.97 19.18 22.33
CA VAL A 152 4.29 18.47 23.59
C VAL A 152 3.12 17.58 24.03
N VAL A 153 1.89 18.09 23.98
CA VAL A 153 0.70 17.30 24.31
C VAL A 153 0.52 16.14 23.34
N ALA A 154 0.71 16.36 22.04
CA ALA A 154 0.60 15.32 21.01
C ALA A 154 1.64 14.20 21.20
N ILE A 155 2.88 14.54 21.60
CA ILE A 155 3.90 13.55 21.97
C ILE A 155 3.41 12.67 23.14
N ILE A 156 2.87 13.29 24.19
CA ILE A 156 2.37 12.55 25.35
C ILE A 156 1.19 11.65 24.94
N VAL A 157 0.27 12.16 24.12
CA VAL A 157 -0.87 11.37 23.59
C VAL A 157 -0.36 10.18 22.78
N GLY A 158 0.59 10.40 21.87
CA GLY A 158 1.20 9.32 21.08
C GLY A 158 1.81 8.24 21.96
N LEU A 159 2.61 8.62 22.98
CA LEU A 159 3.18 7.68 23.94
C LEU A 159 2.11 6.90 24.73
N VAL A 160 1.05 7.57 25.16
CA VAL A 160 -0.05 6.90 25.89
C VAL A 160 -0.80 5.93 24.98
N ILE A 161 -1.10 6.33 23.74
CA ILE A 161 -1.75 5.43 22.76
C ILE A 161 -0.91 4.18 22.51
N ASP A 162 0.39 4.35 22.36
CA ASP A 162 1.33 3.24 22.14
C ASP A 162 1.44 2.30 23.36
N MET A 163 1.22 2.84 24.57
CA MET A 163 1.23 2.10 25.84
C MET A 163 -0.12 1.43 26.18
N ILE A 164 -1.21 1.76 25.49
CA ILE A 164 -2.51 1.11 25.73
C ILE A 164 -2.38 -0.35 25.30
N PRO A 165 -2.52 -1.34 26.23
CA PRO A 165 -2.50 -2.73 25.85
C PRO A 165 -3.63 -2.97 24.85
N ARG A 166 -3.32 -3.48 23.68
CA ARG A 166 -4.33 -4.00 22.78
C ARG A 166 -4.98 -5.17 23.48
N LEU A 167 -6.28 -5.11 23.72
CA LEU A 167 -7.07 -6.24 24.24
C LEU A 167 -7.23 -7.27 23.11
N ASP A 168 -6.12 -7.82 22.63
CA ASP A 168 -6.15 -8.98 21.76
C ASP A 168 -6.40 -10.19 22.68
N ASN A 169 -7.62 -10.67 22.67
CA ASN A 169 -8.06 -11.85 23.44
C ASN A 169 -7.48 -13.17 22.88
N ASN A 170 -6.45 -13.12 22.06
CA ASN A 170 -5.87 -14.30 21.45
C ASN A 170 -4.73 -14.83 22.35
N ASN A 171 -5.04 -15.78 23.22
CA ASN A 171 -4.04 -16.60 23.94
C ASN A 171 -3.38 -17.58 22.95
N TYR A 172 -2.62 -17.05 21.99
CA TYR A 172 -1.84 -17.89 21.09
C TYR A 172 -0.66 -18.56 21.84
N SER A 173 -0.20 -19.70 21.30
CA SER A 173 1.10 -20.25 21.74
C SER A 173 2.22 -19.25 21.46
N PRO A 174 3.39 -19.34 22.14
CA PRO A 174 4.51 -18.42 21.94
C PRO A 174 4.90 -18.22 20.47
N LYS A 175 4.80 -19.27 19.64
CA LYS A 175 5.03 -19.22 18.19
C LYS A 175 4.10 -18.25 17.48
N TYR A 176 2.81 -18.29 17.77
CA TYR A 176 1.83 -17.41 17.11
C TYR A 176 1.86 -16.00 17.66
N THR A 177 2.32 -15.79 18.89
CA THR A 177 2.61 -14.46 19.42
C THR A 177 3.78 -13.81 18.66
N GLU A 178 4.86 -14.56 18.39
CA GLU A 178 5.97 -14.08 17.56
C GLU A 178 5.53 -13.73 16.14
N ILE A 179 4.65 -14.55 15.54
CA ILE A 179 4.07 -14.27 14.23
C ILE A 179 3.25 -12.97 14.27
N GLU A 180 2.38 -12.81 15.25
CA GLU A 180 1.57 -11.59 15.46
C GLU A 180 2.45 -10.34 15.55
N ASP A 181 3.50 -10.38 16.39
CA ASP A 181 4.42 -9.26 16.57
C ASP A 181 5.20 -8.95 15.27
N THR A 182 5.62 -9.98 14.54
CA THR A 182 6.27 -9.84 13.23
C THR A 182 5.36 -9.14 12.22
N LEU A 183 4.09 -9.54 12.14
CA LEU A 183 3.14 -8.97 11.18
C LEU A 183 2.73 -7.54 11.55
N LYS A 184 2.57 -7.24 12.85
CA LYS A 184 2.35 -5.87 13.34
C LYS A 184 3.53 -4.96 12.99
N ALA A 185 4.76 -5.42 13.32
CA ALA A 185 5.98 -4.69 13.02
C ALA A 185 6.15 -4.46 11.50
N ALA A 186 5.84 -5.46 10.67
CA ALA A 186 5.89 -5.32 9.21
C ALA A 186 4.91 -4.26 8.70
N CYS A 187 3.67 -4.29 9.17
CA CYS A 187 2.64 -3.34 8.76
C CYS A 187 3.05 -1.90 9.10
N ASP A 188 3.53 -1.68 10.33
CA ASP A 188 3.90 -0.36 10.82
C ASP A 188 5.21 0.15 10.17
N ASN A 189 6.27 -0.68 10.16
CA ASN A 189 7.61 -0.28 9.70
C ASN A 189 7.72 -0.19 8.18
N TYR A 190 7.02 -1.07 7.45
CA TYR A 190 7.08 -1.14 5.99
C TYR A 190 5.90 -0.43 5.31
N ARG A 191 5.11 0.32 6.10
CA ARG A 191 3.99 1.16 5.63
C ARG A 191 3.01 0.41 4.74
N ILE A 192 2.66 -0.83 5.13
CA ILE A 192 1.66 -1.64 4.45
C ILE A 192 0.28 -1.12 4.85
N PRO A 193 -0.53 -0.55 3.92
CA PRO A 193 -1.79 0.08 4.29
C PRO A 193 -2.79 -0.89 4.92
N GLY A 194 -2.92 -2.09 4.37
CA GLY A 194 -3.79 -3.14 4.89
C GLY A 194 -3.29 -4.53 4.56
N MET A 195 -3.35 -5.44 5.54
CA MET A 195 -2.94 -6.83 5.39
C MET A 195 -3.90 -7.76 6.12
N ALA A 196 -4.12 -8.94 5.56
CA ALA A 196 -4.82 -10.06 6.21
C ALA A 196 -3.97 -11.33 6.09
N VAL A 197 -3.89 -12.08 7.17
CA VAL A 197 -3.11 -13.33 7.24
C VAL A 197 -3.95 -14.40 7.91
N GLU A 198 -3.91 -15.62 7.38
CA GLU A 198 -4.52 -16.79 8.02
C GLU A 198 -3.59 -17.99 7.93
N VAL A 199 -3.41 -18.68 9.04
CA VAL A 199 -2.68 -19.94 9.19
C VAL A 199 -3.67 -21.03 9.55
N VAL A 200 -3.64 -22.12 8.81
CA VAL A 200 -4.58 -23.24 8.96
C VAL A 200 -3.84 -24.57 9.02
N ASP A 201 -4.47 -25.55 9.65
CA ASP A 201 -4.17 -26.97 9.47
C ASP A 201 -5.38 -27.69 8.86
N ALA A 202 -5.31 -29.03 8.81
CA ALA A 202 -6.41 -29.85 8.31
C ALA A 202 -7.69 -29.71 9.16
N GLU A 203 -7.60 -29.40 10.45
CA GLU A 203 -8.72 -29.35 11.38
C GLU A 203 -9.36 -27.97 11.48
N GLY A 204 -8.58 -26.88 11.32
CA GLY A 204 -9.13 -25.54 11.48
C GLY A 204 -8.13 -24.40 11.29
N VAL A 205 -8.49 -23.26 11.86
CA VAL A 205 -7.65 -22.05 11.88
C VAL A 205 -6.75 -22.11 13.12
N LEU A 206 -5.45 -21.96 12.91
CA LEU A 206 -4.42 -21.91 13.97
C LEU A 206 -4.10 -20.49 14.40
N PHE A 207 -4.12 -19.58 13.45
CA PHE A 207 -3.85 -18.16 13.66
C PHE A 207 -4.53 -17.34 12.57
N SER A 208 -5.00 -16.15 12.93
CA SER A 208 -5.51 -15.18 11.95
C SER A 208 -5.29 -13.76 12.46
N GLY A 209 -4.99 -12.84 11.53
CA GLY A 209 -4.77 -11.43 11.85
C GLY A 209 -5.16 -10.50 10.71
N THR A 210 -5.66 -9.32 11.08
CA THR A 210 -5.92 -8.21 10.16
C THR A 210 -5.20 -6.97 10.65
N TYR A 211 -4.56 -6.23 9.75
CA TYR A 211 -3.69 -5.12 10.07
C TYR A 211 -4.01 -3.91 9.20
N GLY A 212 -3.71 -2.72 9.72
CA GLY A 212 -3.91 -1.48 8.99
C GLY A 212 -5.39 -1.23 8.63
N ASP A 213 -5.65 -0.98 7.35
CA ASP A 213 -6.99 -0.67 6.84
C ASP A 213 -7.86 -1.90 6.63
N CYS A 214 -7.29 -3.10 6.62
CA CYS A 214 -8.06 -4.34 6.61
C CYS A 214 -8.71 -4.57 7.99
N LYS A 215 -10.05 -4.65 8.04
CA LYS A 215 -10.80 -4.76 9.30
C LYS A 215 -11.50 -6.12 9.49
N SER A 216 -11.44 -6.99 8.48
CA SER A 216 -12.09 -8.30 8.51
C SER A 216 -11.30 -9.33 7.71
N LEU A 217 -11.23 -10.55 8.20
CA LEU A 217 -10.68 -11.69 7.47
C LEU A 217 -11.50 -12.04 6.21
N ASP A 218 -12.74 -11.57 6.16
CA ASP A 218 -13.63 -11.72 5.01
C ASP A 218 -13.47 -10.61 3.95
N THR A 219 -12.57 -9.62 4.19
CA THR A 219 -12.28 -8.57 3.22
C THR A 219 -11.59 -9.16 1.97
N PRO A 220 -12.16 -9.00 0.76
CA PRO A 220 -11.52 -9.49 -0.45
C PRO A 220 -10.33 -8.63 -0.87
N PHE A 221 -9.29 -9.31 -1.39
CA PHE A 221 -8.11 -8.73 -2.05
C PHE A 221 -7.98 -9.34 -3.44
N ILE A 222 -7.35 -8.65 -4.39
CA ILE A 222 -6.91 -9.29 -5.63
C ILE A 222 -5.69 -10.16 -5.33
N THR A 223 -5.78 -11.44 -5.65
CA THR A 223 -4.80 -12.45 -5.23
C THR A 223 -3.62 -12.59 -6.18
N GLY A 224 -3.57 -11.80 -7.25
CA GLY A 224 -2.51 -11.91 -8.22
C GLY A 224 -2.38 -13.34 -8.76
N SER A 225 -1.16 -13.77 -8.98
CA SER A 225 -0.86 -15.08 -9.56
C SER A 225 -1.25 -16.29 -8.72
N LEU A 226 -1.73 -16.11 -7.47
CA LEU A 226 -2.40 -17.22 -6.75
C LEU A 226 -3.60 -17.74 -7.54
N SER A 227 -4.20 -16.91 -8.38
CA SER A 227 -5.26 -17.29 -9.34
C SER A 227 -4.91 -18.50 -10.19
N LYS A 228 -3.61 -18.68 -10.48
CA LYS A 228 -3.15 -19.82 -11.31
C LYS A 228 -3.40 -21.17 -10.66
N SER A 229 -3.30 -21.26 -9.33
CA SER A 229 -3.59 -22.51 -8.62
C SER A 229 -5.05 -22.94 -8.81
N PHE A 230 -5.99 -21.98 -8.77
CA PHE A 230 -7.40 -22.23 -9.04
C PHE A 230 -7.65 -22.67 -10.48
N THR A 231 -7.00 -22.01 -11.43
CA THR A 231 -7.12 -22.39 -12.85
C THR A 231 -6.56 -23.80 -13.11
N ALA A 232 -5.41 -24.13 -12.50
CA ALA A 232 -4.85 -25.47 -12.57
C ALA A 232 -5.80 -26.50 -11.94
N ALA A 233 -6.39 -26.20 -10.79
CA ALA A 233 -7.35 -27.05 -10.12
C ALA A 233 -8.62 -27.28 -10.98
N CYS A 234 -9.12 -26.24 -11.70
CA CYS A 234 -10.22 -26.37 -12.65
C CYS A 234 -9.87 -27.32 -13.81
N ILE A 235 -8.70 -27.20 -14.40
CA ILE A 235 -8.21 -28.09 -15.45
C ILE A 235 -8.09 -29.52 -14.93
N MET A 236 -7.54 -29.71 -13.72
CA MET A 236 -7.40 -31.04 -13.14
C MET A 236 -8.75 -31.69 -12.84
N LYS A 237 -9.75 -30.90 -12.44
CA LYS A 237 -11.13 -31.40 -12.25
C LYS A 237 -11.75 -31.86 -13.56
N LEU A 238 -11.57 -31.12 -14.65
CA LEU A 238 -12.01 -31.54 -15.99
C LEU A 238 -11.25 -32.77 -16.48
N TYR A 239 -9.96 -32.90 -16.17
CA TYR A 239 -9.15 -34.06 -16.44
C TYR A 239 -9.66 -35.33 -15.72
N GLU A 240 -9.98 -35.22 -14.42
CA GLU A 240 -10.59 -36.29 -13.62
C GLU A 240 -11.93 -36.76 -14.19
N GLY A 241 -12.74 -35.81 -14.67
CA GLY A 241 -14.02 -36.09 -15.33
C GLY A 241 -13.88 -36.72 -16.72
N GLY A 242 -12.65 -36.88 -17.26
CA GLY A 242 -12.41 -37.41 -18.60
C GLY A 242 -12.81 -36.44 -19.71
N HIS A 243 -13.08 -35.17 -19.40
CA HIS A 243 -13.49 -34.15 -20.37
C HIS A 243 -12.32 -33.62 -21.23
N LEU A 244 -11.11 -33.73 -20.73
CA LEU A 244 -9.88 -33.38 -21.43
C LEU A 244 -8.71 -34.29 -21.03
N ASN A 245 -7.66 -34.28 -21.85
CA ASN A 245 -6.40 -34.93 -21.53
C ASN A 245 -5.28 -33.87 -21.48
N ILE A 246 -4.63 -33.73 -20.34
CA ILE A 246 -3.59 -32.71 -20.14
C ILE A 246 -2.36 -32.92 -21.05
N ASP A 247 -2.13 -34.11 -21.55
CA ASP A 247 -1.02 -34.42 -22.46
C ASP A 247 -1.38 -34.24 -23.95
N SER A 248 -2.65 -33.90 -24.22
CA SER A 248 -3.09 -33.59 -25.60
C SER A 248 -2.72 -32.15 -25.99
N PRO A 249 -2.48 -31.90 -27.30
CA PRO A 249 -2.41 -30.54 -27.83
C PRO A 249 -3.67 -29.73 -27.53
N VAL A 250 -3.55 -28.41 -27.48
CA VAL A 250 -4.67 -27.53 -27.08
C VAL A 250 -5.70 -27.28 -28.18
N ASN A 251 -5.37 -27.57 -29.46
CA ASN A 251 -6.23 -27.27 -30.61
C ASN A 251 -7.63 -27.89 -30.58
N PRO A 252 -7.93 -29.04 -29.94
CA PRO A 252 -9.30 -29.53 -29.82
C PRO A 252 -10.16 -28.78 -28.84
N TYR A 253 -9.55 -28.02 -27.92
CA TYR A 253 -10.19 -27.41 -26.75
C TYR A 253 -10.36 -25.90 -26.87
N LEU A 254 -10.00 -25.28 -28.00
CA LEU A 254 -10.13 -23.84 -28.22
C LEU A 254 -10.17 -23.50 -29.71
N ASP A 255 -10.55 -22.25 -30.05
CA ASP A 255 -10.36 -21.71 -31.38
C ASP A 255 -8.94 -21.16 -31.52
N ALA A 256 -8.11 -21.92 -32.25
CA ALA A 256 -6.71 -21.57 -32.43
C ALA A 256 -6.49 -20.25 -33.19
N ALA A 257 -7.44 -19.84 -34.06
CA ALA A 257 -7.32 -18.59 -34.81
C ALA A 257 -7.60 -17.34 -33.93
N GLU A 258 -8.43 -17.47 -32.89
CA GLU A 258 -8.71 -16.40 -31.95
C GLU A 258 -7.60 -16.25 -30.90
N VAL A 259 -6.84 -17.32 -30.62
CA VAL A 259 -5.85 -17.34 -29.52
C VAL A 259 -4.44 -17.08 -30.01
N PHE A 260 -4.05 -17.73 -31.11
CA PHE A 260 -2.65 -17.73 -31.59
C PHE A 260 -2.48 -16.87 -32.83
N LYS A 261 -1.40 -16.08 -32.84
CA LYS A 261 -0.97 -15.39 -34.07
C LYS A 261 -0.69 -16.36 -35.23
N ASN A 262 -0.21 -17.57 -34.91
CA ASN A 262 -0.09 -18.69 -35.84
C ASN A 262 -0.93 -19.85 -35.29
N PRO A 263 -2.10 -20.16 -35.88
CA PRO A 263 -2.98 -21.23 -35.40
C PRO A 263 -2.32 -22.62 -35.31
N LYS A 264 -1.25 -22.86 -36.08
CA LYS A 264 -0.50 -24.12 -36.00
C LYS A 264 0.22 -24.33 -34.68
N ASP A 265 0.48 -23.27 -33.92
CA ASP A 265 1.10 -23.38 -32.59
C ASP A 265 0.20 -24.17 -31.62
N ALA A 266 -1.12 -24.10 -31.78
CA ALA A 266 -2.06 -24.88 -30.97
C ALA A 266 -1.90 -26.41 -31.10
N THR A 267 -1.36 -26.92 -32.22
CA THR A 267 -1.09 -28.36 -32.41
C THR A 267 0.24 -28.79 -31.80
N ARG A 268 1.05 -27.84 -31.33
CA ARG A 268 2.41 -28.07 -30.81
C ARG A 268 2.52 -27.89 -29.31
N ILE A 269 1.53 -27.25 -28.70
CA ILE A 269 1.47 -26.92 -27.27
C ILE A 269 0.45 -27.84 -26.61
N THR A 270 0.84 -28.55 -25.55
CA THR A 270 -0.07 -29.36 -24.73
C THR A 270 -0.61 -28.57 -23.57
N ILE A 271 -1.77 -29.00 -22.98
CA ILE A 271 -2.34 -28.41 -21.78
C ILE A 271 -1.31 -28.48 -20.62
N ARG A 272 -0.60 -29.58 -20.45
CA ARG A 272 0.48 -29.74 -19.47
C ARG A 272 1.56 -28.66 -19.62
N GLN A 273 1.96 -28.35 -20.84
CA GLN A 273 2.97 -27.34 -21.09
C GLN A 273 2.51 -25.93 -20.76
N LEU A 274 1.20 -25.63 -20.92
CA LEU A 274 0.62 -24.39 -20.40
C LEU A 274 0.64 -24.37 -18.87
N LEU A 275 0.19 -25.45 -18.21
CA LEU A 275 0.16 -25.58 -16.75
C LEU A 275 1.54 -25.37 -16.11
N ASN A 276 2.60 -25.88 -16.76
CA ASN A 276 3.97 -25.88 -16.21
C ASN A 276 4.85 -24.76 -16.78
N HIS A 277 4.29 -23.82 -17.53
CA HIS A 277 5.06 -22.75 -18.18
C HIS A 277 6.19 -23.24 -19.09
N THR A 278 5.98 -24.33 -19.82
CA THR A 278 6.95 -24.91 -20.77
C THR A 278 6.47 -24.89 -22.23
N SER A 279 5.47 -24.05 -22.50
CA SER A 279 4.87 -23.92 -23.85
C SER A 279 5.75 -23.19 -24.87
N GLY A 280 6.76 -22.43 -24.41
CA GLY A 280 7.57 -21.54 -25.25
C GLY A 280 6.86 -20.23 -25.63
N LEU A 281 5.70 -19.93 -25.04
CA LEU A 281 5.03 -18.64 -25.23
C LEU A 281 5.78 -17.50 -24.50
N GLY A 282 5.71 -16.29 -25.05
CA GLY A 282 6.44 -15.14 -24.52
C GLY A 282 5.78 -14.51 -23.28
N VAL A 283 6.60 -13.96 -22.39
CA VAL A 283 6.21 -13.42 -21.07
C VAL A 283 5.09 -12.39 -21.14
N TYR A 284 5.15 -11.44 -22.09
CA TYR A 284 4.23 -10.31 -22.20
C TYR A 284 3.21 -10.46 -23.34
N GLN A 285 2.95 -11.69 -23.77
CA GLN A 285 1.92 -11.97 -24.76
C GLN A 285 0.53 -12.03 -24.11
N HIS A 286 -0.49 -11.89 -24.93
CA HIS A 286 -1.91 -12.01 -24.54
C HIS A 286 -2.65 -12.92 -25.52
N VAL A 287 -3.87 -13.31 -25.17
CA VAL A 287 -4.80 -14.00 -26.07
C VAL A 287 -5.00 -13.16 -27.35
N GLY A 288 -5.01 -13.81 -28.51
CA GLY A 288 -5.09 -13.16 -29.81
C GLY A 288 -3.73 -12.84 -30.46
N ASN A 289 -2.64 -12.80 -29.68
CA ASN A 289 -1.29 -12.64 -30.25
C ASN A 289 -0.28 -13.69 -29.78
N ALA A 290 -0.73 -14.70 -29.05
CA ALA A 290 0.12 -15.76 -28.54
C ALA A 290 0.91 -16.46 -29.66
N LYS A 291 2.21 -16.64 -29.45
CA LYS A 291 3.09 -17.35 -30.42
C LYS A 291 4.28 -17.96 -29.67
N ILE A 292 4.76 -19.07 -30.16
CA ILE A 292 6.00 -19.68 -29.68
C ILE A 292 7.17 -18.78 -30.07
N VAL A 293 7.92 -18.29 -29.07
CA VAL A 293 9.13 -17.45 -29.21
C VAL A 293 10.34 -18.07 -28.53
N GLY A 294 10.11 -18.88 -27.48
CA GLY A 294 11.12 -19.64 -26.77
C GLY A 294 11.18 -21.11 -27.25
N LYS A 295 11.99 -21.92 -26.57
CA LYS A 295 12.02 -23.37 -26.84
C LYS A 295 10.88 -24.03 -26.06
N ASN A 296 10.13 -24.86 -26.77
CA ASN A 296 9.13 -25.72 -26.18
C ASN A 296 9.80 -26.73 -25.23
N GLY A 297 9.32 -26.85 -24.02
CA GLY A 297 9.89 -27.69 -22.97
C GLY A 297 10.82 -26.95 -21.98
N GLU A 298 11.29 -25.74 -22.30
CA GLU A 298 12.03 -24.88 -21.36
C GLU A 298 11.05 -24.02 -20.54
N TYR A 299 11.38 -23.81 -19.26
CA TYR A 299 10.58 -22.97 -18.36
C TYR A 299 10.64 -21.50 -18.78
N THR A 300 9.48 -20.92 -19.01
CA THR A 300 9.29 -19.49 -19.22
C THR A 300 7.95 -19.07 -18.64
N TYR A 301 7.97 -18.38 -17.50
CA TYR A 301 6.74 -17.90 -16.87
C TYR A 301 6.00 -16.91 -17.77
N ALA A 302 4.78 -17.24 -18.17
CA ALA A 302 3.96 -16.39 -19.03
C ALA A 302 2.49 -16.46 -18.62
N ASN A 303 1.88 -15.31 -18.34
CA ASN A 303 0.47 -15.24 -17.92
C ASN A 303 -0.48 -15.78 -18.97
N VAL A 304 -0.18 -15.55 -20.26
CA VAL A 304 -0.98 -16.04 -21.38
C VAL A 304 -1.21 -17.55 -21.35
N ASN A 305 -0.31 -18.32 -20.74
CA ASN A 305 -0.53 -19.76 -20.54
C ASN A 305 -1.82 -20.03 -19.76
N TYR A 306 -2.01 -19.30 -18.68
CA TYR A 306 -3.17 -19.47 -17.79
C TYR A 306 -4.41 -18.78 -18.31
N ASP A 307 -4.27 -17.71 -19.09
CA ASP A 307 -5.39 -17.11 -19.81
C ASP A 307 -5.97 -18.10 -20.85
N ILE A 308 -5.11 -18.81 -21.57
CA ILE A 308 -5.50 -19.89 -22.49
C ILE A 308 -6.16 -21.05 -21.74
N LEU A 309 -5.63 -21.44 -20.56
CA LEU A 309 -6.25 -22.48 -19.73
C LEU A 309 -7.65 -22.07 -19.26
N GLY A 310 -7.87 -20.79 -18.95
CA GLY A 310 -9.20 -20.26 -18.65
C GLY A 310 -10.19 -20.43 -19.81
N LEU A 311 -9.77 -20.12 -21.03
CA LEU A 311 -10.59 -20.35 -22.24
C LEU A 311 -10.88 -21.85 -22.46
N ILE A 312 -9.92 -22.72 -22.18
CA ILE A 312 -10.13 -24.19 -22.24
C ILE A 312 -11.18 -24.61 -21.20
N VAL A 313 -11.14 -24.07 -19.98
CA VAL A 313 -12.17 -24.33 -18.96
C VAL A 313 -13.55 -23.94 -19.48
N GLU A 314 -13.72 -22.75 -20.05
CA GLU A 314 -14.99 -22.31 -20.60
C GLU A 314 -15.48 -23.19 -21.76
N LYS A 315 -14.60 -23.49 -22.70
CA LYS A 315 -14.94 -24.29 -23.87
C LYS A 315 -15.35 -25.72 -23.51
N VAL A 316 -14.63 -26.34 -22.56
CA VAL A 316 -14.86 -27.74 -22.17
C VAL A 316 -16.07 -27.87 -21.24
N SER A 317 -16.25 -26.92 -20.32
CA SER A 317 -17.39 -26.92 -19.37
C SER A 317 -18.70 -26.42 -19.97
N GLY A 318 -18.62 -25.57 -20.99
CA GLY A 318 -19.80 -24.93 -21.61
C GLY A 318 -20.39 -23.77 -20.79
N VAL A 319 -19.74 -23.34 -19.69
CA VAL A 319 -20.11 -22.18 -18.87
C VAL A 319 -18.93 -21.23 -18.74
N SER A 320 -19.17 -20.01 -18.26
CA SER A 320 -18.06 -19.06 -18.05
C SER A 320 -17.06 -19.57 -17.00
N TYR A 321 -15.82 -19.11 -17.10
CA TYR A 321 -14.76 -19.43 -16.13
C TYR A 321 -15.20 -19.13 -14.68
N SER A 322 -15.82 -17.97 -14.48
CA SER A 322 -16.33 -17.55 -13.17
C SER A 322 -17.42 -18.47 -12.62
N GLU A 323 -18.35 -18.91 -13.47
CA GLU A 323 -19.42 -19.85 -13.07
C GLU A 323 -18.82 -21.22 -12.75
N TYR A 324 -17.93 -21.75 -13.60
CA TYR A 324 -17.28 -23.04 -13.37
C TYR A 324 -16.48 -23.05 -12.05
N LEU A 325 -15.65 -22.05 -11.84
CA LEU A 325 -14.84 -21.91 -10.63
C LEU A 325 -15.73 -21.79 -9.37
N THR A 326 -16.78 -20.97 -9.44
CA THR A 326 -17.73 -20.80 -8.33
C THR A 326 -18.43 -22.10 -7.99
N ALA A 327 -18.95 -22.82 -8.97
CA ALA A 327 -19.68 -24.07 -8.74
C ALA A 327 -18.76 -25.20 -8.26
N THR A 328 -17.52 -25.25 -8.74
CA THR A 328 -16.61 -26.37 -8.49
C THR A 328 -15.80 -26.20 -7.20
N PHE A 329 -15.42 -24.96 -6.84
CA PHE A 329 -14.55 -24.70 -5.71
C PHE A 329 -15.17 -23.74 -4.68
N PHE A 330 -15.62 -22.54 -5.08
CA PHE A 330 -16.04 -21.55 -4.09
C PHE A 330 -17.26 -21.99 -3.29
N THR A 331 -18.30 -22.48 -3.96
CA THR A 331 -19.51 -22.94 -3.28
C THR A 331 -19.27 -24.18 -2.39
N PRO A 332 -18.63 -25.27 -2.89
CA PRO A 332 -18.38 -26.44 -2.05
C PRO A 332 -17.46 -26.20 -0.86
N LEU A 333 -16.50 -25.26 -0.97
CA LEU A 333 -15.59 -24.88 0.12
C LEU A 333 -16.16 -23.80 1.04
N GLY A 334 -17.33 -23.24 0.72
CA GLY A 334 -17.91 -22.12 1.48
C GLY A 334 -17.09 -20.82 1.37
N MET A 335 -16.46 -20.58 0.22
CA MET A 335 -15.66 -19.39 -0.09
C MET A 335 -16.57 -18.25 -0.58
N THR A 336 -17.32 -17.65 0.34
CA THR A 336 -18.38 -16.68 0.02
C THR A 336 -17.87 -15.29 -0.35
N HIS A 337 -16.64 -14.97 0.03
CA HIS A 337 -15.94 -13.70 -0.25
C HIS A 337 -14.89 -13.85 -1.36
N SER A 338 -15.05 -14.87 -2.20
CA SER A 338 -14.21 -15.13 -3.37
C SER A 338 -14.99 -14.93 -4.67
N SER A 339 -14.32 -14.40 -5.68
CA SER A 339 -14.96 -14.13 -6.97
C SER A 339 -13.95 -14.04 -8.11
N ALA A 340 -14.33 -14.60 -9.26
CA ALA A 340 -13.67 -14.39 -10.54
C ALA A 340 -14.39 -13.30 -11.37
N ALA A 341 -15.28 -12.51 -10.75
CA ALA A 341 -16.01 -11.41 -11.38
C ALA A 341 -15.82 -10.11 -10.57
N TYR A 342 -15.23 -9.09 -11.18
CA TYR A 342 -14.90 -7.83 -10.52
C TYR A 342 -16.09 -7.12 -9.89
N ALA A 343 -17.23 -7.09 -10.59
CA ALA A 343 -18.43 -6.46 -10.07
C ALA A 343 -18.91 -7.10 -8.75
N LYS A 344 -18.76 -8.43 -8.63
CA LYS A 344 -19.08 -9.13 -7.38
C LYS A 344 -18.04 -8.81 -6.31
N ALA A 345 -16.75 -8.84 -6.63
CA ALA A 345 -15.69 -8.50 -5.68
C ALA A 345 -15.86 -7.08 -5.11
N LYS A 346 -16.15 -6.11 -5.95
CA LYS A 346 -16.48 -4.72 -5.53
C LYS A 346 -17.69 -4.67 -4.61
N LYS A 347 -18.76 -5.40 -4.93
CA LYS A 347 -19.96 -5.47 -4.10
C LYS A 347 -19.68 -6.11 -2.74
N ASP A 348 -18.80 -7.08 -2.69
CA ASP A 348 -18.41 -7.80 -1.48
C ASP A 348 -17.37 -7.02 -0.65
N GLY A 349 -17.03 -5.80 -1.05
CA GLY A 349 -16.14 -4.91 -0.30
C GLY A 349 -14.65 -5.11 -0.61
N LEU A 350 -14.30 -5.38 -1.88
CA LEU A 350 -12.89 -5.41 -2.32
C LEU A 350 -12.14 -4.20 -1.77
N ILE A 351 -11.10 -4.44 -0.99
CA ILE A 351 -10.30 -3.38 -0.40
C ILE A 351 -9.57 -2.57 -1.50
N THR A 352 -9.46 -1.26 -1.31
CA THR A 352 -8.72 -0.40 -2.25
C THR A 352 -7.24 -0.74 -2.22
N GLY A 353 -6.62 -0.92 -3.39
CA GLY A 353 -5.20 -1.16 -3.52
C GLY A 353 -4.38 0.13 -3.47
N HIS A 354 -3.08 0.01 -3.31
CA HIS A 354 -2.17 1.14 -3.23
C HIS A 354 -0.93 0.92 -4.11
N ASN A 355 -0.61 1.93 -4.91
CA ASN A 355 0.71 2.05 -5.53
C ASN A 355 1.65 2.85 -4.62
N ASN A 356 2.94 2.58 -4.70
CA ASN A 356 3.95 3.36 -3.99
C ASN A 356 4.63 4.34 -4.94
N TYR A 357 4.74 5.60 -4.52
CA TYR A 357 5.45 6.65 -5.23
C TYR A 357 6.46 7.30 -4.28
N PHE A 358 7.75 7.05 -4.46
CA PHE A 358 8.83 7.61 -3.63
C PHE A 358 8.64 7.35 -2.13
N GLY A 359 8.24 6.13 -1.77
CA GLY A 359 7.96 5.76 -0.39
C GLY A 359 6.62 6.24 0.16
N PHE A 360 5.75 6.84 -0.68
CA PHE A 360 4.40 7.22 -0.30
C PHE A 360 3.37 6.28 -0.91
N SER A 361 2.56 5.68 -0.05
CA SER A 361 1.45 4.82 -0.45
C SER A 361 0.28 5.67 -0.93
N VAL A 362 -0.21 5.43 -2.14
CA VAL A 362 -1.29 6.20 -2.79
C VAL A 362 -2.39 5.23 -3.24
N GLU A 363 -3.62 5.49 -2.84
CA GLU A 363 -4.78 4.71 -3.27
C GLU A 363 -4.86 4.62 -4.80
N SER A 364 -5.10 3.43 -5.29
CA SER A 364 -5.18 3.14 -6.72
C SER A 364 -6.26 2.09 -6.98
N ASP A 365 -7.19 2.41 -7.86
CA ASP A 365 -8.15 1.43 -8.33
C ASP A 365 -7.46 0.32 -9.14
N VAL A 366 -7.93 -0.90 -8.96
CA VAL A 366 -7.51 -2.04 -9.77
C VAL A 366 -7.84 -1.79 -11.24
N LYS A 367 -6.84 -1.91 -12.09
CA LYS A 367 -7.02 -1.96 -13.54
C LYS A 367 -7.48 -3.35 -13.94
N TYR A 368 -8.77 -3.62 -13.76
CA TYR A 368 -9.30 -4.94 -14.07
C TYR A 368 -9.10 -5.26 -15.56
N PRO A 369 -8.56 -6.45 -15.88
CA PRO A 369 -8.09 -6.74 -17.22
C PRO A 369 -9.23 -6.88 -18.23
N LEU A 370 -8.98 -6.39 -19.44
CA LEU A 370 -9.77 -6.69 -20.63
C LEU A 370 -9.32 -8.06 -21.19
N SER A 371 -10.10 -8.62 -22.10
CA SER A 371 -9.80 -9.93 -22.71
C SER A 371 -8.46 -10.00 -23.46
N ASP A 372 -7.98 -8.86 -23.95
CA ASP A 372 -6.69 -8.70 -24.66
C ASP A 372 -5.55 -8.21 -23.75
N SER A 373 -5.74 -8.21 -22.43
CA SER A 373 -4.69 -7.88 -21.47
C SER A 373 -3.66 -9.02 -21.38
N TRP A 374 -2.42 -8.66 -21.03
CA TRP A 374 -1.32 -9.63 -20.84
C TRP A 374 -1.52 -10.60 -19.68
N SER A 375 -2.49 -10.35 -18.83
CA SER A 375 -2.96 -11.20 -17.75
C SER A 375 -4.43 -10.93 -17.54
N THR A 376 -5.23 -11.99 -17.49
CA THR A 376 -6.66 -11.91 -17.23
C THR A 376 -7.01 -12.63 -15.91
N VAL A 377 -8.29 -12.81 -15.63
CA VAL A 377 -8.75 -13.40 -14.36
C VAL A 377 -8.14 -14.76 -14.06
N PRO A 378 -8.07 -15.72 -15.03
CA PRO A 378 -7.46 -17.03 -14.78
C PRO A 378 -5.98 -16.98 -14.42
N ALA A 379 -5.26 -15.94 -14.86
CA ALA A 379 -3.83 -15.80 -14.60
C ALA A 379 -3.50 -14.93 -13.38
N GLY A 380 -4.40 -13.98 -12.97
CA GLY A 380 -3.97 -13.03 -11.95
C GLY A 380 -5.01 -12.12 -11.30
N TYR A 381 -6.31 -12.30 -11.52
CA TYR A 381 -7.28 -11.33 -11.01
C TYR A 381 -8.50 -11.95 -10.29
N ILE A 382 -8.34 -13.15 -9.70
CA ILE A 382 -9.31 -13.65 -8.73
C ILE A 382 -9.23 -12.77 -7.49
N ALA A 383 -10.38 -12.36 -6.98
CA ALA A 383 -10.50 -11.74 -5.68
C ALA A 383 -10.85 -12.80 -4.63
N SER A 384 -10.18 -12.77 -3.48
CA SER A 384 -10.47 -13.67 -2.36
C SER A 384 -10.10 -13.03 -1.02
N SER A 385 -10.70 -13.51 0.05
CA SER A 385 -10.39 -13.11 1.42
C SER A 385 -9.42 -14.09 2.09
N ALA A 386 -8.80 -13.69 3.20
CA ALA A 386 -7.89 -14.57 3.93
C ALA A 386 -8.64 -15.82 4.47
N ASN A 387 -9.83 -15.63 5.03
CA ASN A 387 -10.69 -16.72 5.51
C ASN A 387 -11.03 -17.72 4.38
N ASP A 388 -11.37 -17.25 3.19
CA ASP A 388 -11.66 -18.13 2.06
C ASP A 388 -10.40 -18.82 1.52
N MET A 389 -9.26 -18.13 1.46
CA MET A 389 -7.98 -18.72 1.08
C MET A 389 -7.53 -19.79 2.11
N GLY A 390 -7.78 -19.58 3.39
CA GLY A 390 -7.57 -20.60 4.43
C GLY A 390 -8.33 -21.88 4.14
N LYS A 391 -9.62 -21.81 3.79
CA LYS A 391 -10.44 -22.97 3.37
C LYS A 391 -9.88 -23.63 2.12
N TYR A 392 -9.37 -22.85 1.17
CA TYR A 392 -8.72 -23.36 -0.03
C TYR A 392 -7.44 -24.14 0.29
N LEU A 393 -6.60 -23.63 1.18
CA LEU A 393 -5.40 -24.34 1.65
C LEU A 393 -5.76 -25.61 2.43
N GLN A 394 -6.82 -25.58 3.27
CA GLN A 394 -7.33 -26.76 3.96
C GLN A 394 -7.78 -27.86 3.00
N MET A 395 -8.35 -27.52 1.84
CA MET A 395 -8.68 -28.50 0.80
C MET A 395 -7.44 -29.32 0.43
N TYR A 396 -6.29 -28.69 0.22
CA TYR A 396 -5.04 -29.38 -0.10
C TYR A 396 -4.53 -30.23 1.06
N LEU A 397 -4.54 -29.69 2.29
CA LEU A 397 -4.10 -30.40 3.49
C LEU A 397 -4.98 -31.63 3.80
N ARG A 398 -6.24 -31.62 3.35
CA ARG A 398 -7.20 -32.74 3.49
C ARG A 398 -7.22 -33.68 2.29
N GLY A 399 -6.18 -33.73 1.48
CA GLY A 399 -6.13 -34.63 0.32
C GLY A 399 -7.18 -34.32 -0.74
N GLY A 400 -7.48 -33.03 -0.98
CA GLY A 400 -8.42 -32.56 -2.01
C GLY A 400 -9.87 -32.48 -1.56
N TYR A 401 -10.21 -32.85 -0.32
CA TYR A 401 -11.51 -32.67 0.31
C TYR A 401 -12.71 -33.18 -0.53
N GLY A 402 -12.50 -34.29 -1.29
CA GLY A 402 -13.51 -34.83 -2.21
C GLY A 402 -13.76 -34.01 -3.48
N ILE A 403 -13.10 -32.87 -3.64
CA ILE A 403 -13.15 -32.04 -4.87
C ILE A 403 -12.11 -32.50 -5.87
N LEU A 404 -10.87 -32.71 -5.44
CA LEU A 404 -9.78 -33.29 -6.24
C LEU A 404 -9.31 -34.60 -5.64
N SER A 405 -8.85 -35.54 -6.47
CA SER A 405 -8.26 -36.78 -6.00
C SER A 405 -6.78 -36.59 -5.62
N ASP A 406 -6.27 -37.45 -4.74
CA ASP A 406 -4.84 -37.51 -4.39
C ASP A 406 -3.95 -37.64 -5.62
N LYS A 407 -4.41 -38.36 -6.66
CA LYS A 407 -3.70 -38.49 -7.92
C LYS A 407 -3.56 -37.16 -8.64
N SER A 408 -4.61 -36.34 -8.64
CA SER A 408 -4.56 -35.01 -9.25
C SER A 408 -3.66 -34.08 -8.46
N LEU A 409 -3.75 -34.08 -7.13
CA LEU A 409 -2.86 -33.30 -6.27
C LEU A 409 -1.39 -33.69 -6.49
N SER A 410 -1.08 -34.98 -6.47
CA SER A 410 0.28 -35.48 -6.75
C SER A 410 0.78 -35.05 -8.14
N THR A 411 -0.13 -35.00 -9.12
CA THR A 411 0.21 -34.57 -10.49
C THR A 411 0.48 -33.06 -10.53
N MET A 412 -0.31 -32.25 -9.81
CA MET A 412 -0.15 -30.79 -9.73
C MET A 412 1.17 -30.39 -9.07
N PHE A 413 1.56 -31.06 -8.01
CA PHE A 413 2.79 -30.76 -7.28
C PHE A 413 4.06 -31.34 -7.91
N ARG A 414 3.91 -32.21 -8.92
CA ARG A 414 5.07 -32.79 -9.63
C ARG A 414 5.78 -31.72 -10.45
N VAL A 415 7.04 -31.47 -10.10
CA VAL A 415 7.93 -30.60 -10.86
C VAL A 415 8.30 -31.25 -12.18
N THR A 416 8.16 -30.50 -13.27
CA THR A 416 8.57 -30.95 -14.62
C THR A 416 9.85 -30.28 -15.10
N VAL A 417 10.08 -29.03 -14.69
CA VAL A 417 11.26 -28.24 -15.07
C VAL A 417 11.73 -27.41 -13.88
N PRO A 418 13.04 -27.45 -13.55
CA PRO A 418 13.63 -26.56 -12.55
C PRO A 418 13.45 -25.09 -12.95
N MET A 419 13.25 -24.22 -11.95
CA MET A 419 13.18 -22.78 -12.13
C MET A 419 14.55 -22.11 -11.96
N ASP A 420 15.49 -22.79 -11.31
CA ASP A 420 16.85 -22.31 -11.08
C ASP A 420 17.90 -23.39 -11.45
N GLU A 421 19.16 -22.97 -11.52
CA GLU A 421 20.28 -23.87 -11.88
C GLU A 421 20.57 -24.92 -10.80
N SER A 422 20.19 -24.66 -9.54
CA SER A 422 20.37 -25.60 -8.43
C SER A 422 19.42 -26.80 -8.52
N GLY A 423 18.26 -26.60 -9.17
CA GLY A 423 17.17 -27.57 -9.21
C GLY A 423 16.40 -27.70 -7.89
N GLU A 424 16.70 -26.85 -6.88
CA GLU A 424 16.02 -26.84 -5.59
C GLU A 424 14.65 -26.19 -5.65
N THR A 425 14.37 -25.40 -6.71
CA THR A 425 13.04 -24.87 -7.00
C THR A 425 12.56 -25.30 -8.37
N GLY A 426 11.27 -25.61 -8.45
CA GLY A 426 10.65 -26.00 -9.71
C GLY A 426 9.16 -25.64 -9.74
N TYR A 427 8.61 -25.51 -10.94
CA TYR A 427 7.21 -25.18 -11.13
C TYR A 427 6.38 -26.44 -11.40
N GLY A 428 5.35 -26.63 -10.59
CA GLY A 428 4.30 -27.60 -10.82
C GLY A 428 3.12 -26.97 -11.60
N MET A 429 1.89 -27.36 -11.29
CA MET A 429 0.70 -26.80 -11.94
C MET A 429 0.04 -25.76 -11.02
N GLY A 430 0.40 -24.48 -11.20
CA GLY A 430 -0.07 -23.37 -10.37
C GLY A 430 0.60 -23.30 -8.99
N TRP A 431 1.67 -24.04 -8.77
CA TRP A 431 2.45 -24.08 -7.55
C TRP A 431 3.95 -24.13 -7.84
N VAL A 432 4.72 -23.46 -7.03
CA VAL A 432 6.17 -23.59 -6.96
C VAL A 432 6.49 -24.61 -5.88
N ARG A 433 7.30 -25.60 -6.18
CA ARG A 433 7.92 -26.48 -5.20
C ARG A 433 9.30 -25.95 -4.85
N SER A 434 9.61 -25.86 -3.57
CA SER A 434 10.93 -25.50 -3.05
C SER A 434 11.42 -26.54 -2.07
N ASP A 435 12.59 -27.10 -2.35
CA ASP A 435 13.33 -28.02 -1.49
C ASP A 435 14.51 -27.31 -0.79
N LYS A 436 14.50 -25.97 -0.73
CA LYS A 436 15.50 -25.13 -0.05
C LYS A 436 15.38 -25.15 1.47
N TYR A 437 14.24 -25.58 1.98
CA TYR A 437 13.95 -25.71 3.41
C TYR A 437 14.20 -27.14 3.88
N VAL A 438 14.11 -27.38 5.18
CA VAL A 438 14.25 -28.74 5.75
C VAL A 438 13.09 -29.64 5.31
N GLU A 439 11.92 -29.07 5.07
CA GLU A 439 10.80 -29.76 4.44
C GLU A 439 10.50 -29.20 3.05
N THR A 440 9.84 -29.98 2.22
CA THR A 440 9.32 -29.49 0.93
C THR A 440 8.24 -28.45 1.17
N VAL A 441 8.41 -27.27 0.58
CA VAL A 441 7.44 -26.18 0.62
C VAL A 441 6.79 -26.01 -0.75
N TYR A 442 5.46 -25.95 -0.79
CA TYR A 442 4.74 -25.53 -2.00
C TYR A 442 4.23 -24.11 -1.77
N ASN A 443 4.51 -23.22 -2.69
CA ASN A 443 4.10 -21.83 -2.57
C ASN A 443 3.68 -21.22 -3.92
N HIS A 444 3.08 -20.07 -3.88
CA HIS A 444 2.96 -19.16 -5.01
C HIS A 444 2.86 -17.73 -4.51
N THR A 445 3.58 -16.82 -5.16
CA THR A 445 3.50 -15.38 -4.94
C THR A 445 2.56 -14.78 -5.98
N GLY A 446 1.71 -13.84 -5.56
CA GLY A 446 0.78 -13.10 -6.40
C GLY A 446 1.08 -11.61 -6.38
N LEU A 447 1.30 -11.04 -7.55
CA LEU A 447 1.57 -9.61 -7.72
C LEU A 447 0.62 -9.02 -8.75
N THR A 448 0.00 -7.91 -8.40
CA THR A 448 -0.58 -6.96 -9.34
C THR A 448 0.10 -5.62 -9.16
N GLU A 449 -0.31 -4.61 -9.87
CA GLU A 449 0.24 -3.25 -9.74
C GLU A 449 0.08 -2.66 -8.32
N ASN A 450 -0.89 -3.14 -7.54
CA ASN A 450 -1.29 -2.55 -6.25
C ASN A 450 -1.73 -3.56 -5.17
N TYR A 451 -1.42 -4.87 -5.36
CA TYR A 451 -1.61 -5.92 -4.36
C TYR A 451 -0.45 -6.91 -4.38
N ILE A 452 -0.13 -7.43 -3.20
CA ILE A 452 0.76 -8.57 -2.98
C ILE A 452 -0.02 -9.65 -2.26
N ALA A 453 0.13 -10.89 -2.70
CA ALA A 453 -0.40 -12.05 -2.03
C ALA A 453 0.62 -13.20 -2.05
N ASP A 454 0.70 -13.94 -0.97
CA ASP A 454 1.55 -15.13 -0.88
C ASP A 454 0.77 -16.26 -0.22
N MET A 455 0.94 -17.48 -0.70
CA MET A 455 0.41 -18.67 -0.05
C MET A 455 1.46 -19.76 0.02
N TYR A 456 1.44 -20.51 1.11
CA TYR A 456 2.37 -21.60 1.36
C TYR A 456 1.63 -22.82 1.89
N LEU A 457 2.08 -24.00 1.48
CA LEU A 457 1.73 -25.29 2.08
C LEU A 457 3.02 -25.94 2.58
N LEU A 458 2.98 -26.39 3.80
CA LEU A 458 4.04 -27.06 4.56
C LEU A 458 3.53 -28.47 4.89
N PRO A 459 3.63 -29.45 3.96
CA PRO A 459 2.95 -30.73 4.09
C PRO A 459 3.41 -31.58 5.26
N GLU A 460 4.72 -31.51 5.61
CA GLU A 460 5.28 -32.27 6.73
C GLU A 460 4.87 -31.66 8.06
N SER A 461 4.83 -30.32 8.14
CA SER A 461 4.29 -29.58 9.29
C SER A 461 2.76 -29.62 9.36
N GLY A 462 2.07 -30.01 8.28
CA GLY A 462 0.62 -30.05 8.19
C GLY A 462 -0.05 -28.67 8.20
N VAL A 463 0.64 -27.62 7.75
CA VAL A 463 0.21 -26.22 7.88
C VAL A 463 0.10 -25.55 6.51
N GLY A 464 -0.91 -24.70 6.36
CA GLY A 464 -1.04 -23.75 5.26
C GLY A 464 -1.07 -22.32 5.77
N VAL A 465 -0.51 -21.37 5.03
CA VAL A 465 -0.59 -19.95 5.37
C VAL A 465 -0.80 -19.10 4.14
N VAL A 466 -1.63 -18.07 4.28
CA VAL A 466 -1.87 -17.05 3.24
C VAL A 466 -1.64 -15.66 3.81
N PHE A 467 -1.03 -14.81 2.98
CA PHE A 467 -0.82 -13.39 3.22
C PHE A 467 -1.47 -12.60 2.08
N LEU A 468 -2.27 -11.60 2.42
CA LEU A 468 -2.91 -10.69 1.47
C LEU A 468 -2.62 -9.26 1.88
N ALA A 469 -2.02 -8.45 1.00
CA ALA A 469 -1.72 -7.06 1.24
C ALA A 469 -2.21 -6.18 0.09
N ASN A 470 -2.78 -5.01 0.40
CA ASN A 470 -3.35 -4.08 -0.58
C ASN A 470 -2.34 -3.03 -1.06
N THR A 471 -1.11 -3.42 -1.25
CA THR A 471 -0.06 -2.56 -1.78
C THR A 471 0.92 -3.35 -2.63
N ASN A 472 1.54 -2.70 -3.60
CA ASN A 472 2.71 -3.24 -4.28
C ASN A 472 3.66 -2.12 -4.71
N ASP A 473 4.93 -2.43 -4.62
CA ASP A 473 6.06 -1.73 -5.20
C ASP A 473 7.14 -2.77 -5.44
N TYR A 474 7.42 -3.03 -6.72
CA TYR A 474 8.32 -4.11 -7.11
C TYR A 474 9.76 -3.92 -6.60
N MET A 475 10.20 -2.67 -6.41
CA MET A 475 11.58 -2.38 -6.01
C MET A 475 11.81 -2.59 -4.50
N VAL A 476 10.88 -2.19 -3.66
CA VAL A 476 11.06 -2.18 -2.19
C VAL A 476 10.05 -3.07 -1.49
N THR A 477 8.76 -2.74 -1.58
CA THR A 477 7.71 -3.41 -0.78
C THR A 477 7.62 -4.90 -1.07
N ASN A 478 7.74 -5.32 -2.33
CA ASN A 478 7.73 -6.73 -2.69
C ASN A 478 8.89 -7.52 -2.03
N ASN A 479 10.10 -6.94 -2.04
CA ASN A 479 11.26 -7.58 -1.40
C ASN A 479 11.13 -7.65 0.13
N LEU A 480 10.53 -6.63 0.74
CA LEU A 480 10.29 -6.61 2.19
C LEU A 480 9.19 -7.61 2.58
N MET A 481 8.12 -7.72 1.78
CA MET A 481 7.09 -8.75 1.99
C MET A 481 7.69 -10.16 1.92
N ASN A 482 8.61 -10.41 0.99
CA ASN A 482 9.33 -11.69 0.94
C ASN A 482 10.12 -11.98 2.22
N LYS A 483 10.72 -10.97 2.87
CA LYS A 483 11.37 -11.14 4.20
C LYS A 483 10.34 -11.49 5.27
N VAL A 484 9.21 -10.79 5.30
CA VAL A 484 8.11 -11.01 6.27
C VAL A 484 7.55 -12.42 6.13
N THR A 485 7.14 -12.82 4.91
CA THR A 485 6.54 -14.13 4.66
C THR A 485 7.54 -15.26 4.94
N SER A 486 8.81 -15.11 4.54
CA SER A 486 9.86 -16.07 4.85
C SER A 486 10.07 -16.23 6.35
N LYS A 487 10.12 -15.10 7.12
CA LYS A 487 10.24 -15.16 8.58
C LYS A 487 9.09 -15.93 9.22
N VAL A 488 7.84 -15.62 8.82
CA VAL A 488 6.66 -16.32 9.35
C VAL A 488 6.70 -17.81 9.00
N VAL A 489 7.03 -18.16 7.75
CA VAL A 489 7.13 -19.56 7.31
C VAL A 489 8.22 -20.30 8.10
N MET A 490 9.38 -19.70 8.30
CA MET A 490 10.46 -20.27 9.12
C MET A 490 10.03 -20.45 10.58
N THR A 491 9.33 -19.46 11.17
CA THR A 491 8.78 -19.57 12.53
C THR A 491 7.73 -20.70 12.62
N LEU A 492 6.90 -20.88 11.58
CA LEU A 492 5.94 -21.99 11.51
C LEU A 492 6.62 -23.35 11.51
N MET A 493 7.77 -23.48 10.85
CA MET A 493 8.60 -24.70 10.85
C MET A 493 9.45 -24.86 12.13
N GLY A 494 9.39 -23.91 13.08
CA GLY A 494 10.09 -23.98 14.35
C GLY A 494 11.55 -23.48 14.33
N TYR A 495 11.94 -22.70 13.33
CA TYR A 495 13.28 -22.11 13.25
C TYR A 495 13.31 -20.76 13.97
N ALA A 496 14.45 -20.50 14.63
CA ALA A 496 14.77 -19.15 15.09
C ALA A 496 15.04 -18.25 13.87
N THR A 497 14.50 -17.04 13.90
CA THR A 497 14.62 -16.08 12.81
C THR A 497 15.11 -14.74 13.35
N ASP A 498 15.83 -13.99 12.50
CA ASP A 498 16.25 -12.64 12.84
C ASP A 498 15.03 -11.70 12.91
N GLU A 499 15.16 -10.65 13.73
CA GLU A 499 14.16 -9.59 13.77
C GLU A 499 14.15 -8.79 12.45
N LEU A 500 12.96 -8.29 12.07
CA LEU A 500 12.84 -7.37 10.94
C LEU A 500 13.45 -6.02 11.31
N ASP A 501 14.35 -5.50 10.47
CA ASP A 501 14.91 -4.16 10.71
C ASP A 501 13.83 -3.09 10.38
N PRO A 502 13.42 -2.27 11.35
CA PRO A 502 12.43 -1.22 11.12
C PRO A 502 12.89 -0.14 10.13
N LYS A 503 14.18 -0.07 9.82
CA LYS A 503 14.75 0.90 8.87
C LYS A 503 14.76 0.40 7.44
N ASP A 504 14.63 -0.91 7.20
CA ASP A 504 14.73 -1.51 5.86
C ASP A 504 13.91 -0.75 4.79
N TYR A 505 12.69 -0.33 5.13
CA TYR A 505 11.83 0.42 4.21
C TYR A 505 12.37 1.81 3.88
N VAL A 506 12.76 2.54 4.93
CA VAL A 506 13.27 3.92 4.76
C VAL A 506 14.62 3.90 4.06
N ASP A 507 15.52 3.00 4.43
CA ASP A 507 16.86 2.90 3.87
C ASP A 507 16.81 2.49 2.39
N ALA A 508 15.94 1.55 2.03
CA ALA A 508 15.75 1.14 0.65
C ALA A 508 15.20 2.27 -0.22
N HIS A 509 14.14 2.96 0.20
CA HIS A 509 13.59 4.10 -0.54
C HIS A 509 14.61 5.25 -0.61
N LEU A 510 15.26 5.59 0.50
CA LEU A 510 16.28 6.64 0.52
C LEU A 510 17.41 6.37 -0.48
N PHE A 511 17.85 5.11 -0.59
CA PHE A 511 18.86 4.74 -1.59
C PHE A 511 18.39 5.04 -3.01
N TYR A 512 17.20 4.57 -3.40
CA TYR A 512 16.65 4.83 -4.73
C TYR A 512 16.38 6.31 -4.97
N ASP A 513 15.81 7.02 -4.00
CA ASP A 513 15.51 8.45 -4.09
C ASP A 513 16.78 9.30 -4.27
N LEU A 514 17.87 8.95 -3.58
CA LEU A 514 19.16 9.62 -3.77
C LEU A 514 19.74 9.37 -5.18
N VAL A 515 19.63 8.15 -5.70
CA VAL A 515 20.02 7.83 -7.08
C VAL A 515 19.17 8.64 -8.07
N PHE A 516 17.86 8.68 -7.90
CA PHE A 516 16.94 9.44 -8.73
C PHE A 516 17.20 10.95 -8.66
N ALA A 517 17.42 11.48 -7.46
CA ALA A 517 17.78 12.89 -7.27
C ALA A 517 19.11 13.25 -7.95
N ALA A 518 20.09 12.33 -7.94
CA ALA A 518 21.35 12.52 -8.66
C ALA A 518 21.13 12.61 -10.18
N PHE A 519 20.33 11.72 -10.77
CA PHE A 519 20.00 11.78 -12.19
C PHE A 519 19.31 13.10 -12.58
N ILE A 520 18.29 13.51 -11.84
CA ILE A 520 17.58 14.77 -12.07
C ILE A 520 18.52 15.97 -11.88
N SER A 521 19.38 15.95 -10.86
CA SER A 521 20.34 17.01 -10.58
C SER A 521 21.35 17.19 -11.73
N VAL A 522 21.85 16.09 -12.29
CA VAL A 522 22.72 16.13 -13.47
C VAL A 522 21.99 16.76 -14.65
N ALA A 523 20.75 16.36 -14.93
CA ALA A 523 19.96 16.90 -16.02
C ALA A 523 19.67 18.41 -15.84
N LEU A 524 19.35 18.86 -14.63
CA LEU A 524 19.15 20.27 -14.29
C LEU A 524 20.44 21.08 -14.40
N MET A 525 21.57 20.54 -13.93
CA MET A 525 22.89 21.20 -14.09
C MET A 525 23.22 21.43 -15.54
N GLU A 526 22.89 20.52 -16.44
CA GLU A 526 23.13 20.68 -17.87
C GLU A 526 22.26 21.80 -18.48
N ILE A 527 21.05 22.02 -18.00
CA ILE A 527 20.23 23.18 -18.37
C ILE A 527 20.86 24.49 -17.86
N ILE A 528 21.34 24.53 -16.61
CA ILE A 528 21.99 25.71 -16.03
C ILE A 528 23.27 26.04 -16.79
N LYS A 529 24.11 25.06 -17.09
CA LYS A 529 25.35 25.21 -17.86
C LYS A 529 25.07 25.68 -19.29
N SER A 530 23.92 25.33 -19.88
CA SER A 530 23.55 25.74 -21.23
C SER A 530 23.55 27.28 -21.43
N ARG A 531 23.24 28.06 -20.37
CA ARG A 531 23.20 29.53 -20.40
C ARG A 531 24.57 30.16 -20.61
N LYS A 532 25.66 29.48 -20.22
CA LYS A 532 27.07 29.96 -20.33
C LYS A 532 27.87 29.18 -21.38
N TRP A 533 27.20 28.30 -22.13
CA TRP A 533 27.88 27.45 -23.10
C TRP A 533 28.31 28.27 -24.33
N ARG A 534 29.61 28.21 -24.70
CA ARG A 534 30.20 28.83 -25.87
C ARG A 534 30.93 27.80 -26.72
N THR A 535 31.11 28.10 -28.00
CA THR A 535 31.71 27.20 -29.02
C THR A 535 33.19 26.89 -28.82
N ASP A 536 33.91 27.71 -28.04
CA ASP A 536 35.36 27.55 -27.80
C ASP A 536 35.70 26.31 -26.94
N ASN A 537 34.71 25.67 -26.34
CA ASN A 537 34.88 24.44 -25.55
C ASN A 537 34.69 23.16 -26.41
N SER A 538 35.41 23.06 -27.53
CA SER A 538 35.37 21.90 -28.43
C SER A 538 35.73 20.56 -27.76
N GLY A 539 36.49 20.59 -26.65
CA GLY A 539 36.82 19.39 -25.87
C GLY A 539 35.65 18.65 -25.23
N ASN A 540 34.46 19.28 -25.14
CA ASN A 540 33.26 18.70 -24.54
C ASN A 540 32.19 18.22 -25.54
N LEU A 541 32.49 18.25 -26.86
CA LEU A 541 31.50 17.88 -27.89
C LEU A 541 31.00 16.41 -27.72
N ILE A 542 31.92 15.48 -27.52
CA ILE A 542 31.61 14.05 -27.34
C ILE A 542 30.74 13.85 -26.09
N ALA A 543 31.13 14.48 -24.98
CA ALA A 543 30.34 14.40 -23.73
C ALA A 543 28.95 15.02 -23.90
N ASN A 544 28.81 16.13 -24.63
CA ASN A 544 27.51 16.74 -24.90
C ASN A 544 26.63 15.88 -25.82
N ILE A 545 27.20 15.27 -26.86
CA ILE A 545 26.49 14.34 -27.72
C ILE A 545 26.03 13.12 -26.89
N PHE A 546 26.89 12.58 -26.04
CA PHE A 546 26.52 11.47 -25.17
C PHE A 546 25.38 11.85 -24.23
N LEU A 547 25.49 12.93 -23.47
CA LEU A 547 24.51 13.36 -22.46
C LEU A 547 23.17 13.79 -23.06
N HIS A 548 23.15 14.45 -24.21
CA HIS A 548 21.93 15.05 -24.75
C HIS A 548 21.31 14.26 -25.91
N LEU A 549 21.98 13.25 -26.44
CA LEU A 549 21.47 12.40 -27.50
C LEU A 549 21.51 10.92 -27.08
N PHE A 550 22.70 10.35 -26.82
CA PHE A 550 22.82 8.91 -26.59
C PHE A 550 22.20 8.49 -25.27
N LEU A 551 22.36 9.24 -24.18
CA LEU A 551 21.80 8.89 -22.88
C LEU A 551 20.25 8.93 -22.86
N PRO A 552 19.56 9.99 -23.32
CA PRO A 552 18.11 9.99 -23.45
C PRO A 552 17.58 8.89 -24.37
N VAL A 553 18.24 8.69 -25.51
CA VAL A 553 17.87 7.61 -26.44
C VAL A 553 18.09 6.24 -25.79
N GLY A 554 19.18 6.04 -25.05
CA GLY A 554 19.46 4.82 -24.30
C GLY A 554 18.40 4.54 -23.23
N ILE A 555 17.98 5.54 -22.47
CA ILE A 555 16.90 5.42 -21.46
C ILE A 555 15.60 4.97 -22.13
N VAL A 556 15.26 5.52 -23.30
CA VAL A 556 14.05 5.13 -24.04
C VAL A 556 14.20 3.75 -24.67
N ILE A 557 15.37 3.39 -25.20
CA ILE A 557 15.55 2.11 -25.91
C ILE A 557 15.79 0.93 -24.96
N ALA A 558 16.39 1.15 -23.79
CA ALA A 558 16.75 0.08 -22.86
C ALA A 558 15.61 -0.90 -22.54
N PRO A 559 14.39 -0.45 -22.20
CA PRO A 559 13.27 -1.37 -21.97
C PRO A 559 12.91 -2.18 -23.22
N ILE A 560 12.94 -1.56 -24.39
CA ILE A 560 12.62 -2.22 -25.67
C ILE A 560 13.63 -3.35 -25.97
N VAL A 561 14.93 -3.07 -25.79
CA VAL A 561 16.01 -4.06 -25.97
C VAL A 561 15.89 -5.17 -24.92
N GLY A 562 15.53 -4.82 -23.68
CA GLY A 562 15.27 -5.80 -22.62
C GLY A 562 13.96 -6.58 -22.78
N GLY A 563 13.16 -6.27 -23.82
CA GLY A 563 11.86 -6.91 -24.03
C GLY A 563 10.80 -6.55 -22.98
N ILE A 564 11.00 -5.46 -22.23
CA ILE A 564 10.10 -5.02 -21.15
C ILE A 564 9.18 -3.93 -21.71
N PRO A 565 7.86 -4.15 -21.77
CA PRO A 565 6.91 -3.12 -22.18
C PRO A 565 6.90 -1.93 -21.21
N TYR A 566 6.75 -0.71 -21.74
CA TYR A 566 6.72 0.51 -20.90
C TYR A 566 5.63 0.53 -19.84
N TRP A 567 4.48 -0.09 -20.12
CA TRP A 567 3.39 -0.16 -19.14
C TRP A 567 3.80 -0.97 -17.90
N VAL A 568 4.68 -1.99 -18.03
CA VAL A 568 5.22 -2.73 -16.88
C VAL A 568 6.01 -1.79 -15.97
N ILE A 569 6.92 -0.98 -16.54
CA ILE A 569 7.70 -0.03 -15.75
C ILE A 569 6.78 1.01 -15.11
N LYS A 570 5.81 1.52 -15.88
CA LYS A 570 4.86 2.53 -15.40
C LYS A 570 3.98 2.02 -14.24
N ASP A 571 3.50 0.79 -14.33
CA ASP A 571 2.51 0.27 -13.38
C ASP A 571 3.16 -0.44 -12.18
N TYR A 572 4.34 -1.03 -12.33
CA TYR A 572 5.04 -1.78 -11.26
C TYR A 572 6.25 -1.06 -10.65
N VAL A 573 6.79 -0.04 -11.33
CA VAL A 573 7.94 0.77 -10.88
C VAL A 573 7.73 2.23 -11.26
N PRO A 574 6.65 2.85 -10.78
CA PRO A 574 6.24 4.18 -11.25
C PRO A 574 7.29 5.26 -11.03
N ASP A 575 8.08 5.17 -9.98
CA ASP A 575 9.17 6.11 -9.65
C ASP A 575 10.23 6.13 -10.74
N LEU A 576 10.70 4.94 -11.15
CA LEU A 576 11.66 4.80 -12.23
C LEU A 576 11.11 5.34 -13.56
N PHE A 577 9.81 5.09 -13.83
CA PHE A 577 9.16 5.63 -15.03
C PHE A 577 9.13 7.15 -15.03
N ILE A 578 8.70 7.77 -13.92
CA ILE A 578 8.62 9.22 -13.76
C ILE A 578 10.01 9.84 -13.91
N VAL A 579 11.00 9.32 -13.20
CA VAL A 579 12.39 9.84 -13.24
C VAL A 579 13.02 9.68 -14.62
N SER A 580 12.76 8.56 -15.29
CA SER A 580 13.22 8.32 -16.66
C SER A 580 12.63 9.34 -17.64
N CYS A 581 11.31 9.56 -17.59
CA CYS A 581 10.63 10.56 -18.42
C CYS A 581 11.17 11.98 -18.16
N LEU A 582 11.28 12.38 -16.89
CA LEU A 582 11.81 13.69 -16.51
C LEU A 582 13.26 13.87 -16.97
N SER A 583 14.11 12.85 -16.78
CA SER A 583 15.52 12.90 -17.20
C SER A 583 15.65 13.07 -18.70
N VAL A 584 14.88 12.32 -19.49
CA VAL A 584 14.87 12.45 -20.96
C VAL A 584 14.47 13.85 -21.39
N VAL A 585 13.40 14.41 -20.83
CA VAL A 585 12.90 15.75 -21.16
C VAL A 585 13.92 16.82 -20.78
N LEU A 586 14.46 16.79 -19.56
CA LEU A 586 15.42 17.79 -19.08
C LEU A 586 16.73 17.76 -19.87
N LEU A 587 17.25 16.57 -20.18
CA LEU A 587 18.47 16.42 -20.99
C LEU A 587 18.24 16.92 -22.43
N ALA A 588 17.09 16.63 -23.02
CA ALA A 588 16.72 17.14 -24.35
C ALA A 588 16.62 18.68 -24.35
N ILE A 589 15.97 19.28 -23.35
CA ILE A 589 15.89 20.73 -23.17
C ILE A 589 17.32 21.34 -23.07
N GLY A 590 18.19 20.76 -22.23
CA GLY A 590 19.58 21.19 -22.09
C GLY A 590 20.32 21.17 -23.40
N GLY A 591 20.16 20.13 -24.21
CA GLY A 591 20.74 20.01 -25.54
C GLY A 591 20.24 21.07 -26.53
N ILE A 592 18.92 21.28 -26.59
CA ILE A 592 18.29 22.30 -27.45
C ILE A 592 18.79 23.71 -27.09
N LEU A 593 18.87 24.04 -25.80
CA LEU A 593 19.35 25.31 -25.31
C LEU A 593 20.83 25.54 -25.68
N LYS A 594 21.69 24.54 -25.59
CA LYS A 594 23.08 24.57 -26.02
C LYS A 594 23.19 24.83 -27.53
N LEU A 595 22.38 24.12 -28.34
CA LEU A 595 22.35 24.34 -29.80
C LEU A 595 21.88 25.76 -30.19
N LYS A 596 20.85 26.29 -29.47
CA LYS A 596 20.36 27.65 -29.68
C LYS A 596 21.44 28.69 -29.34
N ASN A 597 22.13 28.54 -28.23
CA ASN A 597 23.18 29.46 -27.81
C ASN A 597 24.40 29.43 -28.75
N ARG A 598 24.69 28.27 -29.38
CA ARG A 598 25.71 28.16 -30.41
C ARG A 598 25.42 28.99 -31.65
N ARG A 599 24.14 29.17 -32.04
CA ARG A 599 23.77 29.99 -33.21
C ARG A 599 23.84 31.50 -32.93
N ASN A 600 23.83 31.91 -31.67
CA ASN A 600 23.83 33.30 -31.23
C ASN A 600 25.23 33.79 -30.79
N SER A 601 26.26 32.94 -30.85
CA SER A 601 27.68 33.24 -30.61
C SER A 601 28.47 33.19 -31.90
#